data_1adacb710532a1ef56e5a252274d046d
#
_entry.id   1adacb710532a1ef56e5a252274d046d
#
_cell.length_a   1.000
_cell.length_b   1.000
_cell.length_c   1.000
_cell.angle_alpha   90.00
_cell.angle_beta   90.00
_cell.angle_gamma   90.00
#
_symmetry.space_group_name_H-M   'P 1'
#
loop_
_entity.id
_entity.type
_entity.pdbx_description
1 polymer ?
#
loop_
_entity_poly.entity_id
_entity_poly.type
_entity_poly.pdbx_seq_one_letter_code
_entity_poly.pdbx_strand_id
1 'polypeptide(L)'
;AEILARTYQLDESYYPELLKDVTDFLTQLTAMGMITEDLHLISSIPSVSMIIAGICIKLYGSAELISPNFKPFYHEFSDDDTSQEIELVTTPPPSRCYGQVLLQNSEMTVFENPDRYVVLFPQMQNLYEAHMLKDGTYVRVYCHPQVSETNIENLFHAIRLFFLFTAQRNGLFAIHSASVLYQGKAWLFSGHSGMGKSTHTALWHE
;
A
#
# COMPACT_ATOMS: atom_id res chain seq x y z
N ALA A 1 0.07 -22.74 -20.74
CA ALA A 1 0.02 -24.21 -20.83
C ALA A 1 -0.87 -24.66 -22.01
N GLU A 2 -2.14 -24.25 -22.12
CA GLU A 2 -3.05 -24.65 -23.22
C GLU A 2 -2.50 -24.37 -24.62
N ILE A 3 -1.94 -23.17 -24.83
CA ILE A 3 -1.34 -22.80 -26.14
C ILE A 3 -0.17 -23.72 -26.47
N LEU A 4 0.70 -24.02 -25.50
CA LEU A 4 1.84 -24.90 -25.68
C LEU A 4 1.37 -26.34 -25.97
N ALA A 5 0.41 -26.86 -25.22
CA ALA A 5 -0.15 -28.19 -25.44
C ALA A 5 -0.72 -28.34 -26.84
N ARG A 6 -1.47 -27.35 -27.34
CA ARG A 6 -1.99 -27.33 -28.74
C ARG A 6 -0.87 -27.23 -29.77
N THR A 7 0.12 -26.36 -29.54
CA THR A 7 1.23 -26.16 -30.48
C THR A 7 2.07 -27.42 -30.65
N TYR A 8 2.31 -28.16 -29.57
CA TYR A 8 3.11 -29.39 -29.60
C TYR A 8 2.29 -30.66 -29.70
N GLN A 9 0.96 -30.55 -29.89
CA GLN A 9 0.03 -31.68 -30.05
C GLN A 9 0.16 -32.71 -28.93
N LEU A 10 0.29 -32.24 -27.68
CA LEU A 10 0.42 -33.09 -26.52
C LEU A 10 -0.94 -33.69 -26.15
N ASP A 11 -0.91 -34.94 -25.68
CA ASP A 11 -2.08 -35.63 -25.14
C ASP A 11 -2.55 -34.93 -23.83
N GLU A 12 -3.87 -34.92 -23.58
CA GLU A 12 -4.46 -34.27 -22.41
C GLU A 12 -3.93 -34.79 -21.09
N SER A 13 -3.44 -36.05 -21.06
CA SER A 13 -2.82 -36.65 -19.88
C SER A 13 -1.55 -35.94 -19.40
N TYR A 14 -0.83 -35.27 -20.31
CA TYR A 14 0.37 -34.48 -20.00
C TYR A 14 0.09 -33.06 -19.53
N TYR A 15 -1.17 -32.61 -19.60
CA TYR A 15 -1.53 -31.24 -19.29
C TYR A 15 -1.20 -30.80 -17.85
N PRO A 16 -1.47 -31.62 -16.79
CA PRO A 16 -1.12 -31.27 -15.41
C PRO A 16 0.40 -31.11 -15.19
N GLU A 17 1.20 -31.99 -15.81
CA GLU A 17 2.65 -31.95 -15.71
C GLU A 17 3.22 -30.71 -16.44
N LEU A 18 2.76 -30.45 -17.65
CA LEU A 18 3.13 -29.26 -18.43
C LEU A 18 2.74 -27.97 -17.70
N LEU A 19 1.57 -27.92 -17.08
CA LEU A 19 1.12 -26.76 -16.30
C LEU A 19 2.06 -26.51 -15.12
N LYS A 20 2.44 -27.57 -14.42
CA LYS A 20 3.39 -27.51 -13.30
C LYS A 20 4.75 -26.99 -13.78
N ASP A 21 5.31 -27.56 -14.84
CA ASP A 21 6.62 -27.19 -15.37
C ASP A 21 6.64 -25.72 -15.82
N VAL A 22 5.60 -25.27 -16.50
CA VAL A 22 5.45 -23.86 -16.91
C VAL A 22 5.36 -22.96 -15.68
N THR A 23 4.60 -23.32 -14.66
CA THR A 23 4.46 -22.56 -13.43
C THR A 23 5.79 -22.47 -12.67
N ASP A 24 6.50 -23.59 -12.54
CA ASP A 24 7.80 -23.64 -11.88
C ASP A 24 8.83 -22.81 -12.65
N PHE A 25 8.83 -22.85 -13.97
CA PHE A 25 9.71 -22.04 -14.82
C PHE A 25 9.42 -20.55 -14.70
N LEU A 26 8.15 -20.13 -14.74
CA LEU A 26 7.75 -18.74 -14.56
C LEU A 26 8.12 -18.24 -13.15
N THR A 27 7.96 -19.09 -12.12
CA THR A 27 8.37 -18.77 -10.75
C THR A 27 9.89 -18.53 -10.67
N GLN A 28 10.68 -19.37 -11.34
CA GLN A 28 12.14 -19.19 -11.39
C GLN A 28 12.52 -17.89 -12.12
N LEU A 29 11.89 -17.58 -13.26
CA LEU A 29 12.15 -16.34 -14.00
C LEU A 29 11.77 -15.10 -13.19
N THR A 30 10.66 -15.17 -12.44
CA THR A 30 10.24 -14.09 -11.53
C THR A 30 11.24 -13.92 -10.38
N ALA A 31 11.69 -15.04 -9.78
CA ALA A 31 12.70 -15.01 -8.71
C ALA A 31 14.04 -14.43 -9.19
N MET A 32 14.40 -14.63 -10.46
CA MET A 32 15.60 -14.03 -11.09
C MET A 32 15.37 -12.59 -11.57
N GLY A 33 14.17 -12.03 -11.42
CA GLY A 33 13.84 -10.69 -11.91
C GLY A 33 13.79 -10.56 -13.45
N MET A 34 13.74 -11.67 -14.17
CA MET A 34 13.67 -11.68 -15.63
C MET A 34 12.27 -11.39 -16.15
N ILE A 35 11.26 -11.70 -15.35
CA ILE A 35 9.87 -11.30 -15.58
C ILE A 35 9.35 -10.65 -14.30
N THR A 36 8.56 -9.61 -14.45
CA THR A 36 7.87 -8.93 -13.35
C THR A 36 6.38 -9.17 -13.48
N GLU A 37 5.72 -9.42 -12.34
CA GLU A 37 4.27 -9.41 -12.30
C GLU A 37 3.79 -8.00 -12.62
N ASP A 38 2.80 -7.89 -13.51
CA ASP A 38 2.19 -6.60 -13.80
C ASP A 38 1.41 -6.12 -12.56
N LEU A 39 1.78 -4.96 -12.05
CA LEU A 39 1.17 -4.41 -10.85
C LEU A 39 -0.06 -3.60 -11.22
N HIS A 40 -1.22 -4.25 -11.20
CA HIS A 40 -2.52 -3.64 -11.50
C HIS A 40 -3.56 -4.04 -10.46
N LEU A 41 -4.61 -3.24 -10.33
CA LEU A 41 -5.71 -3.51 -9.41
C LEU A 41 -6.42 -4.83 -9.75
N ILE A 42 -6.59 -5.70 -8.76
CA ILE A 42 -7.31 -6.97 -8.89
C ILE A 42 -8.78 -6.81 -8.50
N SER A 43 -9.05 -6.00 -7.47
CA SER A 43 -10.39 -5.80 -6.93
C SER A 43 -11.15 -4.75 -7.74
N SER A 44 -12.43 -4.99 -8.02
CA SER A 44 -13.26 -4.09 -8.82
C SER A 44 -14.09 -3.08 -8.01
N ILE A 45 -14.26 -3.33 -6.71
CA ILE A 45 -15.09 -2.50 -5.83
C ILE A 45 -14.28 -2.05 -4.63
N PRO A 46 -14.11 -0.75 -4.39
CA PRO A 46 -13.42 -0.25 -3.21
C PRO A 46 -14.22 -0.53 -1.95
N SER A 47 -13.55 -0.92 -0.88
CA SER A 47 -14.14 -1.06 0.45
C SER A 47 -14.37 0.30 1.10
N VAL A 48 -13.50 1.26 0.80
CA VAL A 48 -13.57 2.64 1.32
C VAL A 48 -13.01 3.61 0.28
N SER A 49 -13.71 4.74 0.14
CA SER A 49 -13.20 5.93 -0.57
C SER A 49 -13.03 7.07 0.43
N MET A 50 -11.96 7.84 0.31
CA MET A 50 -11.67 8.96 1.21
C MET A 50 -10.91 10.08 0.52
N ILE A 51 -11.08 11.31 1.04
CA ILE A 51 -10.33 12.49 0.60
C ILE A 51 -9.51 13.03 1.77
N ILE A 52 -8.21 13.12 1.58
CA ILE A 52 -7.28 13.68 2.57
C ILE A 52 -6.49 14.80 1.90
N ALA A 53 -6.65 16.03 2.37
CA ALA A 53 -5.97 17.22 1.82
C ALA A 53 -6.14 17.38 0.29
N GLY A 54 -7.31 17.01 -0.26
CA GLY A 54 -7.61 17.08 -1.69
C GLY A 54 -7.10 15.88 -2.51
N ILE A 55 -6.45 14.91 -1.88
CA ILE A 55 -6.03 13.66 -2.53
C ILE A 55 -7.15 12.62 -2.36
N CYS A 56 -7.64 12.10 -3.47
CA CYS A 56 -8.69 11.11 -3.55
C CYS A 56 -8.10 9.70 -3.53
N ILE A 57 -8.43 8.91 -2.51
CA ILE A 57 -7.85 7.59 -2.27
C ILE A 57 -8.95 6.54 -2.23
N LYS A 58 -8.72 5.41 -2.89
CA LYS A 58 -9.55 4.21 -2.78
C LYS A 58 -8.78 3.09 -2.10
N LEU A 59 -9.39 2.48 -1.09
CA LEU A 59 -8.89 1.30 -0.42
C LEU A 59 -9.69 0.07 -0.83
N TYR A 60 -9.01 -0.99 -1.19
CA TYR A 60 -9.58 -2.28 -1.58
C TYR A 60 -9.14 -3.37 -0.61
N GLY A 61 -9.96 -4.40 -0.42
CA GLY A 61 -9.70 -5.53 0.45
C GLY A 61 -10.69 -5.65 1.60
N SER A 62 -10.33 -6.35 2.68
CA SER A 62 -11.25 -6.52 3.83
C SER A 62 -11.43 -5.23 4.60
N ALA A 63 -12.69 -4.76 4.70
CA ALA A 63 -13.04 -3.56 5.46
C ALA A 63 -12.68 -3.67 6.95
N GLU A 64 -12.62 -4.88 7.50
CA GLU A 64 -12.27 -5.14 8.89
C GLU A 64 -10.79 -4.83 9.20
N LEU A 65 -9.94 -4.84 8.18
CA LEU A 65 -8.53 -4.49 8.28
C LEU A 65 -8.27 -2.98 8.15
N ILE A 66 -9.29 -2.21 7.74
CA ILE A 66 -9.15 -0.76 7.56
C ILE A 66 -9.39 -0.05 8.88
N SER A 67 -8.40 0.73 9.32
CA SER A 67 -8.47 1.45 10.59
C SER A 67 -9.65 2.43 10.66
N PRO A 68 -10.41 2.44 11.77
CA PRO A 68 -11.46 3.41 12.01
C PRO A 68 -10.94 4.87 12.07
N ASN A 69 -9.64 5.07 12.24
CA ASN A 69 -9.03 6.40 12.22
C ASN A 69 -9.14 7.10 10.87
N PHE A 70 -9.46 6.37 9.80
CA PHE A 70 -9.75 6.95 8.49
C PHE A 70 -11.20 7.46 8.33
N LYS A 71 -12.13 7.07 9.22
CA LYS A 71 -13.56 7.45 9.11
C LYS A 71 -13.82 8.95 8.92
N PRO A 72 -13.08 9.88 9.60
CA PRO A 72 -13.30 11.31 9.39
C PRO A 72 -13.03 11.81 7.97
N PHE A 73 -12.33 11.02 7.15
CA PHE A 73 -11.93 11.36 5.79
C PHE A 73 -12.79 10.65 4.74
N TYR A 74 -13.71 9.77 5.13
CA TYR A 74 -14.55 9.02 4.19
C TYR A 74 -15.39 9.97 3.34
N HIS A 75 -15.29 9.83 2.05
CA HIS A 75 -15.99 10.64 1.07
C HIS A 75 -16.09 9.91 -0.26
N GLU A 76 -17.27 9.95 -0.89
CA GLU A 76 -17.47 9.41 -2.23
C GLU A 76 -17.04 10.44 -3.28
N PHE A 77 -16.44 9.96 -4.35
CA PHE A 77 -16.00 10.78 -5.49
C PHE A 77 -16.02 9.95 -6.77
N SER A 78 -15.90 10.61 -7.93
CA SER A 78 -15.84 9.96 -9.24
C SER A 78 -14.56 9.12 -9.39
N ASP A 79 -14.64 8.04 -10.16
CA ASP A 79 -13.46 7.21 -10.46
C ASP A 79 -12.37 7.99 -11.18
N ASP A 80 -12.76 8.96 -12.02
CA ASP A 80 -11.82 9.82 -12.76
C ASP A 80 -11.01 10.75 -11.83
N ASP A 81 -11.50 11.00 -10.60
CA ASP A 81 -10.81 11.84 -9.61
C ASP A 81 -9.81 11.05 -8.76
N THR A 82 -9.72 9.73 -8.90
CA THR A 82 -8.85 8.87 -8.09
C THR A 82 -7.39 9.25 -8.27
N SER A 83 -6.73 9.64 -7.17
CA SER A 83 -5.32 9.99 -7.13
C SER A 83 -4.43 8.81 -6.74
N GLN A 84 -4.93 7.91 -5.88
CA GLN A 84 -4.22 6.74 -5.41
C GLN A 84 -5.17 5.59 -5.11
N GLU A 85 -4.78 4.40 -5.53
CA GLU A 85 -5.45 3.15 -5.19
C GLU A 85 -4.55 2.30 -4.32
N ILE A 86 -5.06 1.80 -3.19
CA ILE A 86 -4.32 0.95 -2.25
C ILE A 86 -5.10 -0.34 -2.05
N GLU A 87 -4.52 -1.47 -2.42
CA GLU A 87 -5.12 -2.79 -2.32
C GLU A 87 -4.47 -3.60 -1.20
N LEU A 88 -5.29 -4.10 -0.26
CA LEU A 88 -4.88 -5.02 0.80
C LEU A 88 -5.09 -6.45 0.34
N VAL A 89 -4.02 -7.22 0.21
CA VAL A 89 -4.02 -8.62 -0.22
C VAL A 89 -3.58 -9.50 0.93
N THR A 90 -4.41 -10.48 1.28
CA THR A 90 -4.18 -11.34 2.46
C THR A 90 -3.47 -12.66 2.14
N THR A 91 -2.94 -12.79 0.93
CA THR A 91 -2.07 -13.89 0.54
C THR A 91 -0.59 -13.46 0.64
N PRO A 92 0.33 -14.39 0.89
CA PRO A 92 1.75 -14.09 0.80
C PRO A 92 2.13 -13.56 -0.60
N PRO A 93 3.11 -12.66 -0.69
CA PRO A 93 3.60 -12.17 -1.97
C PRO A 93 4.27 -13.30 -2.75
N PRO A 94 4.25 -13.24 -4.10
CA PRO A 94 5.00 -14.19 -4.92
C PRO A 94 6.51 -14.03 -4.68
N SER A 95 7.26 -15.14 -4.80
CA SER A 95 8.72 -15.11 -4.73
C SER A 95 9.30 -14.20 -5.82
N ARG A 96 10.26 -13.37 -5.44
CA ARG A 96 10.92 -12.42 -6.37
C ARG A 96 12.34 -12.11 -5.95
N CYS A 97 13.12 -11.54 -6.87
CA CYS A 97 14.32 -10.80 -6.54
C CYS A 97 13.94 -9.37 -6.16
N TYR A 98 14.49 -8.87 -5.07
CA TYR A 98 14.43 -7.46 -4.73
C TYR A 98 15.43 -6.69 -5.61
N GLY A 99 15.05 -5.45 -5.97
CA GLY A 99 15.91 -4.55 -6.72
C GLY A 99 17.04 -3.95 -5.87
N GLN A 100 17.54 -2.80 -6.27
CA GLN A 100 18.56 -2.09 -5.52
C GLN A 100 17.98 -1.51 -4.23
N VAL A 101 18.74 -1.61 -3.12
CA VAL A 101 18.36 -0.95 -1.85
C VAL A 101 18.47 0.56 -2.03
N LEU A 102 17.33 1.25 -1.90
CA LEU A 102 17.23 2.70 -1.95
C LEU A 102 17.32 3.33 -0.56
N LEU A 103 16.68 2.69 0.43
CA LEU A 103 16.64 3.14 1.83
C LEU A 103 16.62 1.91 2.73
N GLN A 104 17.38 1.96 3.81
CA GLN A 104 17.33 0.95 4.87
C GLN A 104 17.51 1.60 6.23
N ASN A 105 16.56 1.35 7.14
CA ASN A 105 16.64 1.75 8.55
C ASN A 105 15.96 0.69 9.43
N SER A 106 15.77 0.97 10.71
CA SER A 106 15.10 0.04 11.63
C SER A 106 13.61 -0.16 11.36
N GLU A 107 12.94 0.75 10.66
CA GLU A 107 11.49 0.74 10.46
C GLU A 107 11.14 0.12 9.10
N MET A 108 11.95 0.37 8.06
CA MET A 108 11.66 -0.10 6.71
C MET A 108 12.93 -0.34 5.89
N THR A 109 12.79 -1.21 4.88
CA THR A 109 13.73 -1.32 3.77
C THR A 109 12.98 -1.07 2.47
N VAL A 110 13.46 -0.14 1.65
CA VAL A 110 12.88 0.18 0.35
C VAL A 110 13.83 -0.26 -0.74
N PHE A 111 13.33 -1.09 -1.64
CA PHE A 111 14.03 -1.53 -2.84
C PHE A 111 13.48 -0.80 -4.06
N GLU A 112 14.38 -0.33 -4.92
CA GLU A 112 14.02 0.22 -6.21
C GLU A 112 14.10 -0.83 -7.29
N ASN A 113 13.01 -1.03 -8.01
CA ASN A 113 12.89 -1.85 -9.21
C ASN A 113 12.62 -0.94 -10.42
N PRO A 114 12.69 -1.42 -11.65
CA PRO A 114 12.47 -0.59 -12.85
C PRO A 114 11.12 0.14 -12.85
N ASP A 115 10.04 -0.52 -12.42
CA ASP A 115 8.65 -0.05 -12.50
C ASP A 115 8.03 0.33 -11.14
N ARG A 116 8.61 -0.16 -10.02
CA ARG A 116 8.02 -0.04 -8.68
C ARG A 116 9.04 0.09 -7.56
N TYR A 117 8.55 0.51 -6.41
CA TYR A 117 9.23 0.32 -5.13
C TYR A 117 8.65 -0.88 -4.41
N VAL A 118 9.51 -1.67 -3.76
CA VAL A 118 9.12 -2.73 -2.83
C VAL A 118 9.56 -2.31 -1.43
N VAL A 119 8.61 -2.32 -0.48
CA VAL A 119 8.84 -1.87 0.89
C VAL A 119 8.64 -3.05 1.84
N LEU A 120 9.65 -3.34 2.64
CA LEU A 120 9.57 -4.28 3.77
C LEU A 120 9.46 -3.52 5.08
N PHE A 121 8.69 -4.07 6.03
CA PHE A 121 8.46 -3.51 7.35
C PHE A 121 8.94 -4.48 8.43
N PRO A 122 10.24 -4.51 8.79
CA PRO A 122 10.82 -5.53 9.67
C PRO A 122 10.18 -5.61 11.07
N GLN A 123 9.62 -4.51 11.56
CA GLN A 123 8.96 -4.45 12.87
C GLN A 123 7.46 -4.74 12.85
N MET A 124 6.85 -4.82 11.66
CA MET A 124 5.42 -5.05 11.48
C MET A 124 5.19 -6.48 11.01
N GLN A 125 5.16 -7.45 11.93
CA GLN A 125 5.12 -8.89 11.62
C GLN A 125 3.91 -9.34 10.79
N ASN A 126 2.83 -8.54 10.77
CA ASN A 126 1.64 -8.81 9.97
C ASN A 126 1.69 -8.25 8.54
N LEU A 127 2.73 -7.51 8.20
CA LEU A 127 2.98 -7.02 6.84
C LEU A 127 4.10 -7.83 6.22
N TYR A 128 3.81 -8.49 5.11
CA TYR A 128 4.84 -9.21 4.35
C TYR A 128 5.71 -8.24 3.57
N GLU A 129 5.09 -7.48 2.68
CA GLU A 129 5.72 -6.44 1.88
C GLU A 129 4.63 -5.55 1.23
N ALA A 130 5.05 -4.41 0.69
CA ALA A 130 4.18 -3.58 -0.14
C ALA A 130 4.89 -3.21 -1.44
N HIS A 131 4.11 -3.13 -2.50
CA HIS A 131 4.57 -2.72 -3.82
C HIS A 131 3.86 -1.44 -4.22
N MET A 132 4.61 -0.43 -4.61
CA MET A 132 4.08 0.84 -5.07
C MET A 132 4.62 1.17 -6.44
N LEU A 133 3.76 1.50 -7.40
CA LEU A 133 4.20 2.08 -8.68
C LEU A 133 5.02 3.35 -8.44
N LYS A 134 6.01 3.61 -9.29
CA LYS A 134 6.91 4.77 -9.13
C LYS A 134 6.21 6.12 -9.14
N ASP A 135 5.04 6.22 -9.77
CA ASP A 135 4.20 7.41 -9.78
C ASP A 135 3.32 7.54 -8.53
N GLY A 136 3.23 6.50 -7.70
CA GLY A 136 2.43 6.48 -6.47
C GLY A 136 0.93 6.26 -6.69
N THR A 137 0.49 6.04 -7.93
CA THR A 137 -0.94 5.90 -8.24
C THR A 137 -1.55 4.61 -7.74
N TYR A 138 -0.76 3.54 -7.66
CA TYR A 138 -1.22 2.26 -7.16
C TYR A 138 -0.24 1.64 -6.17
N VAL A 139 -0.80 1.05 -5.10
CA VAL A 139 -0.08 0.33 -4.05
C VAL A 139 -0.77 -0.99 -3.75
N ARG A 140 -0.01 -2.08 -3.70
CA ARG A 140 -0.47 -3.36 -3.19
C ARG A 140 0.25 -3.69 -1.90
N VAL A 141 -0.50 -3.91 -0.82
CA VAL A 141 0.02 -4.28 0.51
C VAL A 141 -0.32 -5.73 0.78
N TYR A 142 0.68 -6.58 0.88
CA TYR A 142 0.53 -7.98 1.28
C TYR A 142 0.57 -8.09 2.79
N CYS A 143 -0.51 -8.56 3.40
CA CYS A 143 -0.67 -8.60 4.85
C CYS A 143 -1.29 -9.90 5.34
N HIS A 144 -1.16 -10.16 6.64
CA HIS A 144 -1.79 -11.30 7.28
C HIS A 144 -3.31 -11.06 7.43
N PRO A 145 -4.16 -12.08 7.19
CA PRO A 145 -5.63 -11.95 7.24
C PRO A 145 -6.19 -11.74 8.65
N GLN A 146 -5.40 -11.95 9.69
CA GLN A 146 -5.87 -11.84 11.08
C GLN A 146 -6.27 -10.41 11.42
N VAL A 147 -7.51 -10.24 11.89
CA VAL A 147 -8.02 -8.97 12.39
C VAL A 147 -7.63 -8.84 13.88
N SER A 148 -6.78 -7.89 14.20
CA SER A 148 -6.39 -7.51 15.55
C SER A 148 -6.08 -6.02 15.60
N GLU A 149 -6.13 -5.42 16.79
CA GLU A 149 -5.83 -4.01 16.99
C GLU A 149 -4.43 -3.66 16.44
N THR A 150 -3.41 -4.45 16.79
CA THR A 150 -2.04 -4.27 16.31
C THR A 150 -1.94 -4.36 14.79
N ASN A 151 -2.63 -5.32 14.16
CA ASN A 151 -2.59 -5.47 12.70
C ASN A 151 -3.26 -4.28 11.99
N ILE A 152 -4.39 -3.81 12.51
CA ILE A 152 -5.09 -2.63 12.00
C ILE A 152 -4.22 -1.37 12.14
N GLU A 153 -3.53 -1.21 13.28
CA GLU A 153 -2.65 -0.07 13.51
C GLU A 153 -1.42 -0.09 12.59
N ASN A 154 -0.78 -1.24 12.41
CA ASN A 154 0.33 -1.39 11.48
C ASN A 154 -0.09 -1.07 10.04
N LEU A 155 -1.25 -1.55 9.59
CA LEU A 155 -1.80 -1.23 8.28
C LEU A 155 -2.13 0.26 8.15
N PHE A 156 -2.67 0.90 9.21
CA PHE A 156 -2.87 2.35 9.23
C PHE A 156 -1.55 3.11 9.00
N HIS A 157 -0.46 2.70 9.65
CA HIS A 157 0.84 3.33 9.46
C HIS A 157 1.41 3.11 8.07
N ALA A 158 1.26 1.91 7.49
CA ALA A 158 1.69 1.62 6.13
C ALA A 158 0.90 2.43 5.08
N ILE A 159 -0.44 2.45 5.18
CA ILE A 159 -1.31 3.23 4.29
C ILE A 159 -0.95 4.72 4.38
N ARG A 160 -0.74 5.24 5.59
CA ARG A 160 -0.31 6.62 5.79
C ARG A 160 1.03 6.93 5.12
N LEU A 161 1.99 6.01 5.14
CA LEU A 161 3.27 6.19 4.45
C LEU A 161 3.07 6.38 2.94
N PHE A 162 2.26 5.53 2.31
CA PHE A 162 1.99 5.63 0.87
C PHE A 162 1.21 6.89 0.51
N PHE A 163 0.24 7.28 1.35
CA PHE A 163 -0.42 8.58 1.23
C PHE A 163 0.59 9.74 1.27
N LEU A 164 1.53 9.75 2.21
CA LEU A 164 2.53 10.81 2.34
C LEU A 164 3.42 10.91 1.11
N PHE A 165 3.78 9.78 0.50
CA PHE A 165 4.53 9.76 -0.76
C PHE A 165 3.73 10.45 -1.89
N THR A 166 2.46 10.08 -2.06
CA THR A 166 1.59 10.68 -3.08
C THR A 166 1.29 12.16 -2.78
N ALA A 167 1.11 12.52 -1.51
CA ALA A 167 0.94 13.90 -1.07
C ALA A 167 2.15 14.77 -1.46
N GLN A 168 3.36 14.29 -1.21
CA GLN A 168 4.59 14.99 -1.57
C GLN A 168 4.71 15.19 -3.09
N ARG A 169 4.36 14.18 -3.89
CA ARG A 169 4.36 14.30 -5.36
C ARG A 169 3.33 15.31 -5.86
N ASN A 170 2.25 15.53 -5.13
CA ASN A 170 1.24 16.55 -5.39
C ASN A 170 1.58 17.93 -4.76
N GLY A 171 2.81 18.12 -4.33
CA GLY A 171 3.29 19.42 -3.79
C GLY A 171 2.80 19.71 -2.36
N LEU A 172 2.27 18.70 -1.65
CA LEU A 172 1.84 18.83 -0.26
C LEU A 172 2.98 18.47 0.69
N PHE A 173 2.95 19.08 1.87
CA PHE A 173 3.93 18.84 2.90
C PHE A 173 3.25 18.45 4.23
N ALA A 174 3.67 17.33 4.82
CA ALA A 174 3.12 16.86 6.09
C ALA A 174 3.89 17.44 7.27
N ILE A 175 3.16 18.04 8.21
CA ILE A 175 3.71 18.60 9.45
C ILE A 175 3.12 17.85 10.64
N HIS A 176 3.98 17.32 11.50
CA HIS A 176 3.54 16.76 12.77
C HIS A 176 3.27 17.91 13.78
N SER A 177 2.01 18.29 13.89
CA SER A 177 1.56 19.39 14.76
C SER A 177 0.16 19.12 15.30
N ALA A 178 -0.20 19.76 16.40
CA ALA A 178 -1.59 20.02 16.72
C ALA A 178 -2.02 21.32 16.04
N SER A 179 -3.27 21.42 15.60
CA SER A 179 -3.75 22.60 14.85
C SER A 179 -5.09 23.10 15.35
N VAL A 180 -5.29 24.40 15.26
CA VAL A 180 -6.54 25.10 15.55
C VAL A 180 -6.88 26.02 14.38
N LEU A 181 -8.14 25.97 13.93
CA LEU A 181 -8.65 26.96 12.96
C LEU A 181 -9.29 28.11 13.73
N TYR A 182 -8.70 29.29 13.63
CA TYR A 182 -9.20 30.49 14.28
C TYR A 182 -9.17 31.69 13.32
N GLN A 183 -10.28 32.38 13.20
CA GLN A 183 -10.47 33.52 12.27
C GLN A 183 -10.02 33.24 10.83
N GLY A 184 -10.35 32.07 10.29
CA GLY A 184 -10.00 31.65 8.94
C GLY A 184 -8.50 31.33 8.74
N LYS A 185 -7.70 31.25 9.81
CA LYS A 185 -6.29 30.89 9.76
C LYS A 185 -6.03 29.62 10.57
N ALA A 186 -5.18 28.74 10.01
CA ALA A 186 -4.69 27.55 10.72
C ALA A 186 -3.49 27.94 11.60
N TRP A 187 -3.61 27.70 12.91
CA TRP A 187 -2.53 27.87 13.87
C TRP A 187 -1.95 26.49 14.20
N LEU A 188 -0.64 26.33 13.98
CA LEU A 188 0.07 25.05 14.14
C LEU A 188 0.96 25.10 15.38
N PHE A 189 0.76 24.17 16.29
CA PHE A 189 1.57 23.98 17.50
C PHE A 189 2.50 22.78 17.30
N SER A 190 3.77 23.04 17.00
CA SER A 190 4.81 22.04 16.77
C SER A 190 5.78 21.98 17.95
N GLY A 191 6.43 20.83 18.16
CA GLY A 191 7.40 20.59 19.21
C GLY A 191 7.57 19.11 19.52
N HIS A 192 8.52 18.78 20.39
CA HIS A 192 8.78 17.38 20.80
C HIS A 192 7.55 16.72 21.42
N SER A 193 7.53 15.38 21.43
CA SER A 193 6.49 14.62 22.13
C SER A 193 6.45 15.02 23.62
N GLY A 194 5.26 15.09 24.21
CA GLY A 194 5.08 15.48 25.61
C GLY A 194 5.10 17.00 25.90
N MET A 195 5.33 17.88 24.92
CA MET A 195 5.35 19.33 25.11
C MET A 195 3.95 19.97 25.28
N GLY A 196 2.91 19.17 25.45
CA GLY A 196 1.55 19.69 25.70
C GLY A 196 0.83 20.26 24.49
N LYS A 197 1.24 19.91 23.25
CA LYS A 197 0.59 20.40 22.02
C LYS A 197 -0.93 20.18 22.04
N SER A 198 -1.36 18.96 22.31
CA SER A 198 -2.79 18.60 22.36
C SER A 198 -3.52 19.28 23.51
N THR A 199 -2.86 19.42 24.67
CA THR A 199 -3.40 20.17 25.82
C THR A 199 -3.61 21.62 25.46
N HIS A 200 -2.63 22.23 24.80
CA HIS A 200 -2.73 23.63 24.39
C HIS A 200 -3.87 23.86 23.39
N THR A 201 -4.02 22.98 22.39
CA THR A 201 -5.14 23.10 21.43
C THR A 201 -6.51 22.85 22.08
N ALA A 202 -6.59 21.99 23.11
CA ALA A 202 -7.84 21.76 23.84
C ALA A 202 -8.34 23.03 24.54
N LEU A 203 -7.43 23.86 25.07
CA LEU A 203 -7.78 25.13 25.69
C LEU A 203 -8.37 26.19 24.75
N TRP A 204 -8.23 26.00 23.43
CA TRP A 204 -8.83 26.90 22.43
C TRP A 204 -10.30 26.55 22.14
N HIS A 205 -10.81 25.44 22.66
CA HIS A 205 -12.19 24.99 22.53
C HIS A 205 -13.07 25.38 23.72
N GLU A 206 -12.49 25.93 24.80
CA GLU A 206 -13.18 26.52 25.92
C GLU A 206 -13.45 28.03 25.70
#